data_4022af9d430f63335aa848b147feae53
#
_entry.id   4022af9d430f63335aa848b147feae53
#
_cell.length_a   1.000
_cell.length_b   1.000
_cell.length_c   1.000
_cell.angle_alpha   90.00
_cell.angle_beta   90.00
_cell.angle_gamma   90.00
#
_symmetry.space_group_name_H-M   'P 1'
#
loop_
_entity.id
_entity.type
_entity.pdbx_description
1 polymer ?
#
loop_
_entity_poly.entity_id
_entity_poly.type
_entity_poly.pdbx_seq_one_letter_code
_entity_poly.pdbx_strand_id
1 'polypeptide(L)'
;EDIGKFPDTNLAESLQRITGVSISRSNGEGNEVTVRGFGGENNMITLNGRMMPAAQTYGGGSGADGTTRGGGTRAFNFGNLASDGVRAVEVYKTSKANIATGGIGATINIITARPLDNPGFSATVGAKAVHDTTNRAGDDITPELSGLMNWTNEEATFGVNVAAVVQQRDSGYAGATVNDWNIGTWGDPNDP
;
A
#
# COMPACT_ATOMS: atom_id res chain seq x y z
N GLU A 1 10.45 13.53 8.13
CA GLU A 1 11.32 12.46 7.61
C GLU A 1 11.20 12.44 6.09
N ASP A 2 12.33 12.30 5.41
CA ASP A 2 12.36 12.39 3.96
C ASP A 2 11.89 11.07 3.32
N ILE A 3 10.73 11.10 2.74
CA ILE A 3 10.20 10.03 1.89
C ILE A 3 11.07 9.99 0.61
N GLY A 4 11.55 8.81 0.26
CA GLY A 4 12.35 8.63 -0.97
C GLY A 4 13.87 8.64 -0.78
N LYS A 5 14.39 8.92 0.42
CA LYS A 5 15.83 8.73 0.71
C LYS A 5 16.24 7.27 0.87
N PHE A 6 15.28 6.40 1.04
CA PHE A 6 15.50 4.98 1.25
C PHE A 6 14.90 4.17 0.10
N PRO A 7 15.45 3.02 -0.23
CA PRO A 7 14.95 2.16 -1.29
C PRO A 7 13.68 1.41 -0.85
N ASP A 8 12.62 2.16 -0.55
CA ASP A 8 11.33 1.57 -0.21
C ASP A 8 10.63 1.07 -1.47
N THR A 9 10.02 -0.10 -1.38
CA THR A 9 9.27 -0.66 -2.50
C THR A 9 7.93 0.05 -2.70
N ASN A 10 7.34 0.53 -1.61
CA ASN A 10 6.10 1.30 -1.66
C ASN A 10 5.96 2.26 -0.45
N LEU A 11 4.88 3.05 -0.48
CA LEU A 11 4.62 4.06 0.54
C LEU A 11 4.40 3.49 1.96
N ALA A 12 3.86 2.26 2.08
CA ALA A 12 3.67 1.64 3.40
C ALA A 12 5.00 1.45 4.12
N GLU A 13 6.06 1.07 3.40
CA GLU A 13 7.38 0.87 3.98
C GLU A 13 7.98 2.17 4.51
N SER A 14 7.76 3.27 3.81
CA SER A 14 8.15 4.60 4.30
C SER A 14 7.41 4.96 5.60
N LEU A 15 6.13 4.61 5.70
CA LEU A 15 5.32 4.88 6.88
C LEU A 15 5.75 4.09 8.12
N GLN A 16 6.36 2.93 7.94
CA GLN A 16 6.86 2.11 9.06
C GLN A 16 7.90 2.83 9.93
N ARG A 17 8.58 3.86 9.40
CA ARG A 17 9.54 4.66 10.16
C ARG A 17 8.90 5.62 11.14
N ILE A 18 7.60 5.85 11.03
CA ILE A 18 6.86 6.72 11.94
C ILE A 18 6.58 5.97 13.24
N THR A 19 6.96 6.52 14.37
CA THR A 19 6.76 5.91 15.68
C THR A 19 5.29 5.49 15.90
N GLY A 20 5.08 4.23 16.29
CA GLY A 20 3.75 3.66 16.51
C GLY A 20 2.99 3.30 15.24
N VAL A 21 3.68 3.24 14.11
CA VAL A 21 3.17 2.72 12.85
C VAL A 21 3.88 1.41 12.55
N SER A 22 3.13 0.40 12.16
CA SER A 22 3.61 -0.88 11.67
C SER A 22 2.88 -1.23 10.38
N ILE A 23 3.42 -2.17 9.63
CA ILE A 23 2.84 -2.59 8.34
C ILE A 23 2.62 -4.10 8.33
N SER A 24 1.57 -4.51 7.66
CA SER A 24 1.38 -5.89 7.22
C SER A 24 1.99 -6.05 5.84
N ARG A 25 2.53 -7.22 5.57
CA ARG A 25 3.13 -7.55 4.28
C ARG A 25 2.34 -8.65 3.60
N SER A 26 2.16 -8.52 2.30
CA SER A 26 1.65 -9.58 1.44
C SER A 26 2.66 -9.84 0.34
N ASN A 27 3.07 -11.09 0.18
CA ASN A 27 4.08 -11.48 -0.80
C ASN A 27 5.39 -10.67 -0.71
N GLY A 28 5.81 -10.35 0.53
CA GLY A 28 7.06 -9.60 0.77
C GLY A 28 6.93 -8.07 0.73
N GLU A 29 5.87 -7.53 0.15
CA GLU A 29 5.65 -6.08 0.05
C GLU A 29 4.68 -5.56 1.11
N GLY A 30 4.89 -4.31 1.56
CA GLY A 30 3.98 -3.64 2.47
C GLY A 30 2.60 -3.45 1.84
N ASN A 31 1.57 -3.92 2.51
CA ASN A 31 0.20 -3.89 2.01
C ASN A 31 -0.69 -2.96 2.82
N GLU A 32 -0.78 -3.18 4.11
CA GLU A 32 -1.64 -2.43 5.02
C GLU A 32 -0.84 -1.75 6.11
N VAL A 33 -1.39 -0.66 6.65
CA VAL A 33 -0.76 0.12 7.71
C VAL A 33 -1.59 0.01 8.97
N THR A 34 -0.93 -0.37 10.05
CA THR A 34 -1.47 -0.44 11.41
C THR A 34 -0.93 0.73 12.22
N VAL A 35 -1.79 1.47 12.88
CA VAL A 35 -1.39 2.62 13.72
C VAL A 35 -1.81 2.37 15.16
N ARG A 36 -0.85 2.39 16.08
CA ARG A 36 -1.08 2.17 17.53
C ARG A 36 -1.83 0.86 17.83
N GLY A 37 -1.58 -0.19 17.05
CA GLY A 37 -2.24 -1.50 17.20
C GLY A 37 -3.59 -1.62 16.52
N PHE A 38 -4.15 -0.54 15.94
CA PHE A 38 -5.36 -0.61 15.14
C PHE A 38 -5.04 -1.00 13.72
N GLY A 39 -5.59 -2.11 13.25
CA GLY A 39 -5.40 -2.66 11.91
C GLY A 39 -5.82 -1.70 10.80
N GLY A 40 -5.45 -2.03 9.57
CA GLY A 40 -5.67 -1.19 8.39
C GLY A 40 -7.12 -0.79 8.17
N GLU A 41 -8.07 -1.66 8.53
CA GLU A 41 -9.51 -1.42 8.42
C GLU A 41 -10.03 -0.32 9.37
N ASN A 42 -9.25 0.03 10.40
CA ASN A 42 -9.57 1.06 11.38
C ASN A 42 -8.93 2.41 11.06
N ASN A 43 -8.16 2.49 10.00
CA ASN A 43 -7.49 3.70 9.56
C ASN A 43 -8.21 4.30 8.35
N MET A 44 -8.31 5.62 8.33
CA MET A 44 -8.83 6.35 7.18
C MET A 44 -7.68 6.88 6.33
N ILE A 45 -7.72 6.55 5.04
CA ILE A 45 -6.74 7.06 4.08
C ILE A 45 -7.39 8.16 3.24
N THR A 46 -6.70 9.28 3.14
CA THR A 46 -7.13 10.41 2.30
C THR A 46 -6.03 10.79 1.32
N LEU A 47 -6.42 11.25 0.15
CA LEU A 47 -5.55 11.84 -0.85
C LEU A 47 -5.91 13.32 -0.98
N ASN A 48 -4.98 14.20 -0.63
CA ASN A 48 -5.21 15.63 -0.60
C ASN A 48 -6.48 16.03 0.20
N GLY A 49 -6.71 15.35 1.32
CA GLY A 49 -7.86 15.57 2.20
C GLY A 49 -9.16 14.90 1.75
N ARG A 50 -9.17 14.19 0.62
CA ARG A 50 -10.35 13.45 0.12
C ARG A 50 -10.22 11.98 0.43
N MET A 51 -11.28 11.37 0.95
CA MET A 51 -11.31 9.95 1.28
C MET A 51 -11.01 9.09 0.05
N MET A 52 -10.08 8.17 0.21
CA MET A 52 -9.77 7.16 -0.80
C MET A 52 -10.73 5.98 -0.67
N PRO A 53 -11.17 5.37 -1.76
CA PRO A 53 -11.92 4.13 -1.70
C PRO A 53 -11.02 3.04 -1.11
N ALA A 54 -11.51 2.40 -0.05
CA ALA A 54 -10.80 1.38 0.69
C ALA A 54 -11.62 0.08 0.69
N ALA A 55 -11.86 -0.48 -0.49
CA ALA A 55 -12.45 -1.79 -0.62
C ALA A 55 -11.39 -2.74 -1.18
N GLN A 56 -10.92 -3.65 -0.35
CA GLN A 56 -10.16 -4.79 -0.82
C GLN A 56 -11.11 -6.00 -0.87
N THR A 57 -11.25 -6.55 -2.05
CA THR A 57 -11.72 -7.92 -2.19
C THR A 57 -10.47 -8.80 -2.09
N TYR A 58 -10.33 -9.54 -1.02
CA TYR A 58 -9.40 -10.64 -1.04
C TYR A 58 -9.92 -11.63 -2.08
N GLY A 59 -9.28 -11.66 -3.23
CA GLY A 59 -9.44 -12.76 -4.16
C GLY A 59 -9.16 -14.04 -3.39
N GLY A 60 -10.17 -14.88 -3.27
CA GLY A 60 -10.13 -16.02 -2.40
C GLY A 60 -8.90 -16.87 -2.66
N GLY A 61 -7.95 -16.81 -1.77
CA GLY A 61 -7.09 -17.94 -1.56
C GLY A 61 -8.03 -19.07 -1.15
N SER A 62 -8.09 -20.11 -1.95
CA SER A 62 -8.77 -21.33 -1.57
C SER A 62 -8.20 -21.75 -0.24
N GLY A 63 -8.98 -21.60 0.83
CA GLY A 63 -8.69 -22.34 2.04
C GLY A 63 -8.58 -23.81 1.65
N ALA A 64 -7.77 -24.57 2.32
CA ALA A 64 -7.63 -26.01 2.09
C ALA A 64 -8.98 -26.77 2.18
N ASP A 65 -10.03 -26.12 2.63
CA ASP A 65 -11.41 -26.61 2.73
C ASP A 65 -12.29 -26.26 1.51
N GLY A 66 -11.72 -25.62 0.46
CA GLY A 66 -12.48 -25.22 -0.72
C GLY A 66 -13.45 -24.08 -0.50
N THR A 67 -13.50 -23.49 0.70
CA THR A 67 -14.35 -22.34 0.97
C THR A 67 -13.65 -21.07 0.51
N THR A 68 -14.25 -20.41 -0.45
CA THR A 68 -13.88 -19.06 -0.85
C THR A 68 -14.33 -18.11 0.27
N ARG A 69 -13.48 -17.83 1.22
CA ARG A 69 -13.73 -16.75 2.16
C ARG A 69 -13.48 -15.42 1.46
N GLY A 70 -14.45 -14.98 0.71
CA GLY A 70 -14.52 -13.62 0.19
C GLY A 70 -14.77 -12.64 1.33
N GLY A 71 -13.77 -12.39 2.14
CA GLY A 71 -13.81 -11.32 3.14
C GLY A 71 -13.38 -10.03 2.48
N GLY A 72 -14.30 -9.07 2.27
CA GLY A 72 -13.92 -7.70 1.98
C GLY A 72 -13.38 -7.03 3.24
N THR A 73 -12.27 -6.33 3.15
CA THR A 73 -11.77 -5.46 4.22
C THR A 73 -11.90 -4.01 3.79
N ARG A 74 -12.05 -3.12 4.76
CA ARG A 74 -12.00 -1.66 4.57
C ARG A 74 -10.58 -1.11 4.59
N ALA A 75 -9.58 -1.97 4.73
CA ALA A 75 -8.20 -1.57 4.70
C ALA A 75 -7.79 -1.05 3.31
N PHE A 76 -6.98 -0.02 3.28
CA PHE A 76 -6.41 0.49 2.04
C PHE A 76 -5.17 -0.31 1.67
N ASN A 77 -5.09 -0.75 0.42
CA ASN A 77 -3.92 -1.44 -0.09
C ASN A 77 -2.90 -0.44 -0.65
N PHE A 78 -1.81 -0.25 0.07
CA PHE A 78 -0.74 0.65 -0.33
C PHE A 78 0.09 0.12 -1.52
N GLY A 79 0.01 -1.16 -1.83
CA GLY A 79 0.62 -1.74 -3.03
C GLY A 79 0.06 -1.17 -4.33
N ASN A 80 -1.16 -0.62 -4.30
CA ASN A 80 -1.79 0.01 -5.45
C ASN A 80 -1.42 1.50 -5.61
N LEU A 81 -0.60 2.05 -4.72
CA LEU A 81 -0.21 3.44 -4.75
C LEU A 81 1.31 3.56 -4.87
N ALA A 82 1.76 4.05 -6.02
CA ALA A 82 3.16 4.35 -6.22
C ALA A 82 3.63 5.50 -5.31
N SER A 83 4.83 5.39 -4.80
CA SER A 83 5.46 6.45 -3.98
C SER A 83 5.87 7.67 -4.79
N ASP A 84 6.07 7.48 -6.10
CA ASP A 84 6.44 8.56 -7.01
C ASP A 84 5.27 9.56 -7.15
N GLY A 85 5.57 10.84 -7.05
CA GLY A 85 4.55 11.89 -7.04
C GLY A 85 3.91 12.17 -5.68
N VAL A 86 4.24 11.40 -4.65
CA VAL A 86 3.88 11.71 -3.25
C VAL A 86 4.89 12.70 -2.69
N ARG A 87 4.39 13.89 -2.31
CA ARG A 87 5.21 14.95 -1.71
C ARG A 87 5.39 14.74 -0.22
N ALA A 88 4.30 14.38 0.46
CA ALA A 88 4.30 14.21 1.91
C ALA A 88 3.20 13.25 2.35
N VAL A 89 3.37 12.69 3.54
CA VAL A 89 2.33 11.94 4.22
C VAL A 89 2.19 12.48 5.64
N GLU A 90 0.96 12.78 6.01
CA GLU A 90 0.59 13.24 7.33
C GLU A 90 -0.18 12.14 8.07
N VAL A 91 0.30 11.76 9.24
CA VAL A 91 -0.36 10.75 10.07
C VAL A 91 -0.97 11.41 11.29
N TYR A 92 -2.27 11.54 11.31
CA TYR A 92 -3.04 12.07 12.41
C TYR A 92 -3.45 10.94 13.35
N LYS A 93 -2.69 10.78 14.41
CA LYS A 93 -2.93 9.74 15.43
C LYS A 93 -4.04 10.09 16.41
N THR A 94 -4.47 11.33 16.43
CA THR A 94 -5.58 11.82 17.23
C THR A 94 -6.54 12.60 16.34
N SER A 95 -7.82 12.59 16.69
CA SER A 95 -8.82 13.35 15.95
C SER A 95 -8.53 14.86 16.01
N LYS A 96 -8.84 15.55 14.93
CA LYS A 96 -8.70 17.00 14.80
C LYS A 96 -9.95 17.55 14.10
N ALA A 97 -10.50 18.65 14.59
CA ALA A 97 -11.81 19.16 14.17
C ALA A 97 -11.91 19.50 12.66
N ASN A 98 -10.78 19.86 12.04
CA ASN A 98 -10.73 20.21 10.61
C ASN A 98 -10.33 19.04 9.70
N ILE A 99 -10.25 17.83 10.24
CA ILE A 99 -9.90 16.63 9.48
C ILE A 99 -11.08 15.67 9.50
N ALA A 100 -11.42 15.13 8.34
CA ALA A 100 -12.48 14.16 8.23
C ALA A 100 -12.24 12.98 9.17
N THR A 101 -13.27 12.58 9.88
CA THR A 101 -13.25 11.45 10.81
C THR A 101 -13.79 10.20 10.14
N GLY A 102 -13.20 9.07 10.42
CA GLY A 102 -13.64 7.80 9.83
C GLY A 102 -12.75 6.63 10.23
N GLY A 103 -11.61 6.91 10.86
CA GLY A 103 -10.71 5.91 11.39
C GLY A 103 -10.55 6.04 12.91
N ILE A 104 -10.79 4.97 13.65
CA ILE A 104 -10.54 4.93 15.11
C ILE A 104 -9.04 4.90 15.38
N GLY A 105 -8.27 4.28 14.50
CA GLY A 105 -6.82 4.17 14.64
C GLY A 105 -6.10 5.48 14.31
N ALA A 106 -6.24 5.93 13.09
CA ALA A 106 -5.62 7.15 12.58
C ALA A 106 -6.25 7.62 11.27
N THR A 107 -5.98 8.88 10.90
CA THR A 107 -6.17 9.38 9.55
C THR A 107 -4.80 9.58 8.91
N ILE A 108 -4.58 8.97 7.74
CA ILE A 108 -3.35 9.09 6.96
C ILE A 108 -3.68 9.89 5.71
N ASN A 109 -3.14 11.09 5.61
CA ASN A 109 -3.35 11.98 4.47
C ASN A 109 -2.13 11.96 3.56
N ILE A 110 -2.32 11.52 2.34
CA ILE A 110 -1.30 11.49 1.29
C ILE A 110 -1.42 12.78 0.50
N ILE A 111 -0.32 13.51 0.41
CA ILE A 111 -0.24 14.79 -0.27
C ILE A 111 0.60 14.62 -1.53
N THR A 112 0.00 14.90 -2.68
CA THR A 112 0.69 14.89 -3.96
C THR A 112 1.41 16.22 -4.21
N ALA A 113 2.43 16.19 -5.07
CA ALA A 113 3.07 17.41 -5.53
C ALA A 113 2.06 18.32 -6.25
N ARG A 114 2.09 19.60 -5.95
CA ARG A 114 1.26 20.61 -6.62
C ARG A 114 2.09 21.36 -7.64
N PRO A 115 1.51 21.71 -8.79
CA PRO A 115 2.30 22.35 -9.84
C PRO A 115 2.92 23.68 -9.41
N LEU A 116 2.22 24.45 -8.58
CA LEU A 116 2.69 25.77 -8.11
C LEU A 116 3.71 25.70 -6.96
N ASP A 117 3.98 24.52 -6.41
CA ASP A 117 5.00 24.35 -5.37
C ASP A 117 6.43 24.52 -5.93
N ASN A 118 6.61 24.18 -7.20
CA ASN A 118 7.87 24.34 -7.94
C ASN A 118 7.59 25.05 -9.27
N PRO A 119 7.60 26.39 -9.31
CA PRO A 119 7.34 27.13 -10.53
C PRO A 119 8.36 26.82 -11.63
N GLY A 120 7.90 26.85 -12.89
CA GLY A 120 8.70 26.57 -14.05
C GLY A 120 8.45 25.17 -14.62
N PHE A 121 9.41 24.70 -15.43
CA PHE A 121 9.37 23.36 -15.99
C PHE A 121 10.34 22.44 -15.25
N SER A 122 9.83 21.30 -14.81
CA SER A 122 10.67 20.22 -14.30
C SER A 122 10.14 18.87 -14.77
N ALA A 123 11.06 17.98 -15.09
CA ALA A 123 10.72 16.61 -15.44
C ALA A 123 11.71 15.65 -14.77
N THR A 124 11.17 14.59 -14.21
CA THR A 124 11.96 13.53 -13.57
C THR A 124 11.51 12.21 -14.14
N VAL A 125 12.45 11.35 -14.47
CA VAL A 125 12.21 9.97 -14.90
C VAL A 125 12.98 9.05 -13.98
N GLY A 126 12.30 8.04 -13.46
CA GLY A 126 12.85 7.00 -12.60
C GLY A 126 12.72 5.63 -13.26
N ALA A 127 13.73 4.80 -13.07
CA ALA A 127 13.69 3.40 -13.43
C ALA A 127 14.22 2.58 -12.25
N LYS A 128 13.47 1.57 -11.84
CA LYS A 128 13.87 0.62 -10.79
C LYS A 128 13.76 -0.79 -11.34
N ALA A 129 14.59 -1.69 -10.86
CA ALA A 129 14.45 -3.12 -11.03
C ALA A 129 14.35 -3.74 -9.64
N VAL A 130 13.30 -4.49 -9.41
CA VAL A 130 13.09 -5.22 -8.15
C VAL A 130 13.42 -6.68 -8.38
N HIS A 131 14.32 -7.20 -7.55
CA HIS A 131 14.72 -8.61 -7.58
C HIS A 131 14.15 -9.31 -6.36
N ASP A 132 13.20 -10.23 -6.58
CA ASP A 132 12.65 -11.09 -5.54
C ASP A 132 13.36 -12.44 -5.55
N THR A 133 14.18 -12.67 -4.55
CA THR A 133 14.94 -13.93 -4.38
C THR A 133 14.08 -15.09 -3.89
N THR A 134 12.85 -14.82 -3.47
CA THR A 134 11.92 -15.83 -2.96
C THR A 134 10.90 -16.28 -3.99
N ASN A 135 10.85 -15.59 -5.13
CA ASN A 135 9.94 -15.92 -6.22
C ASN A 135 10.23 -17.32 -6.76
N ARG A 136 9.17 -18.10 -6.97
CA ARG A 136 9.23 -19.45 -7.53
C ARG A 136 8.40 -19.60 -8.80
N ALA A 137 7.74 -18.54 -9.23
CA ALA A 137 6.92 -18.52 -10.43
C ALA A 137 6.88 -17.12 -11.01
N GLY A 138 7.17 -16.97 -12.29
CA GLY A 138 7.30 -15.69 -12.97
C GLY A 138 8.74 -15.18 -13.02
N ASP A 139 8.90 -13.92 -13.34
CA ASP A 139 10.21 -13.28 -13.46
C ASP A 139 10.76 -12.87 -12.10
N ASP A 140 12.00 -13.23 -11.81
CA ASP A 140 12.69 -12.86 -10.57
C ASP A 140 13.02 -11.36 -10.52
N ILE A 141 13.13 -10.72 -11.68
CA ILE A 141 13.43 -9.29 -11.80
C ILE A 141 12.26 -8.61 -12.51
N THR A 142 11.62 -7.69 -11.82
CA THR A 142 10.47 -6.95 -12.33
C THR A 142 10.81 -5.46 -12.47
N PRO A 143 10.49 -4.85 -13.62
CA PRO A 143 10.78 -3.45 -13.87
C PRO A 143 9.70 -2.54 -13.26
N GLU A 144 10.14 -1.36 -12.87
CA GLU A 144 9.28 -0.24 -12.51
C GLU A 144 9.80 1.02 -13.18
N LEU A 145 8.92 1.72 -13.88
CA LEU A 145 9.21 2.99 -14.55
C LEU A 145 8.30 4.05 -13.99
N SER A 146 8.86 5.20 -13.65
CA SER A 146 8.11 6.35 -13.17
C SER A 146 8.48 7.60 -13.94
N GLY A 147 7.54 8.50 -14.09
CA GLY A 147 7.72 9.80 -14.70
C GLY A 147 6.89 10.86 -13.99
N LEU A 148 7.52 11.98 -13.70
CA LEU A 148 6.87 13.17 -13.14
C LEU A 148 7.21 14.35 -14.01
N MET A 149 6.23 15.08 -14.47
CA MET A 149 6.38 16.32 -15.23
C MET A 149 5.57 17.42 -14.55
N ASN A 150 6.21 18.53 -14.33
CA ASN A 150 5.61 19.73 -13.80
C ASN A 150 5.86 20.91 -14.74
N TRP A 151 4.83 21.70 -15.00
CA TRP A 151 4.92 22.93 -15.75
C TRP A 151 4.02 24.00 -15.14
N THR A 152 4.52 25.22 -15.07
CA THR A 152 3.76 26.40 -14.66
C THR A 152 4.01 27.54 -15.62
N ASN A 153 3.04 28.44 -15.74
CA ASN A 153 3.24 29.68 -16.47
C ASN A 153 4.20 30.61 -15.73
N GLU A 154 4.74 31.63 -16.42
CA GLU A 154 5.72 32.57 -15.87
C GLU A 154 5.20 33.33 -14.65
N GLU A 155 3.89 33.62 -14.62
CA GLU A 155 3.24 34.34 -13.52
C GLU A 155 2.93 33.43 -12.32
N ALA A 156 3.18 32.12 -12.40
CA ALA A 156 2.86 31.11 -11.39
C ALA A 156 1.38 31.12 -10.94
N THR A 157 0.48 31.48 -11.86
CA THR A 157 -0.96 31.48 -11.59
C THR A 157 -1.65 30.22 -12.06
N PHE A 158 -1.05 29.51 -12.99
CA PHE A 158 -1.54 28.25 -13.54
C PHE A 158 -0.41 27.25 -13.73
N GLY A 159 -0.69 25.99 -13.46
CA GLY A 159 0.28 24.93 -13.66
C GLY A 159 -0.38 23.56 -13.80
N VAL A 160 0.36 22.64 -14.41
CA VAL A 160 -0.05 21.25 -14.61
C VAL A 160 1.06 20.35 -14.09
N ASN A 161 0.66 19.36 -13.32
CA ASN A 161 1.53 18.27 -12.88
C ASN A 161 0.97 16.94 -13.38
N VAL A 162 1.82 16.15 -13.99
CA VAL A 162 1.47 14.80 -14.48
C VAL A 162 2.46 13.81 -13.88
N ALA A 163 1.93 12.81 -13.20
CA ALA A 163 2.69 11.68 -12.71
C ALA A 163 2.18 10.40 -13.35
N ALA A 164 3.08 9.56 -13.81
CA ALA A 164 2.76 8.26 -14.38
C ALA A 164 3.74 7.22 -13.82
N VAL A 165 3.21 6.07 -13.45
CA VAL A 165 4.00 4.92 -12.99
C VAL A 165 3.49 3.67 -13.68
N VAL A 166 4.43 2.87 -14.15
CA VAL A 166 4.17 1.54 -14.68
C VAL A 166 5.04 0.58 -13.88
N GLN A 167 4.40 -0.37 -13.22
CA GLN A 167 5.08 -1.39 -12.43
C GLN A 167 4.53 -2.76 -12.75
N GLN A 168 5.41 -3.73 -12.79
CA GLN A 168 5.07 -5.14 -12.82
C GLN A 168 5.62 -5.79 -11.55
N ARG A 169 4.87 -6.71 -10.97
CA ARG A 169 5.30 -7.48 -9.80
C ARG A 169 4.91 -8.93 -10.00
N ASP A 170 5.90 -9.78 -10.01
CA ASP A 170 5.74 -11.21 -9.95
C ASP A 170 6.27 -11.66 -8.59
N SER A 171 5.40 -12.13 -7.74
CA SER A 171 5.75 -12.55 -6.39
C SER A 171 5.03 -13.84 -6.03
N GLY A 172 5.69 -14.67 -5.26
CA GLY A 172 5.11 -15.92 -4.79
C GLY A 172 5.72 -16.33 -3.45
N TYR A 173 4.97 -17.11 -2.71
CA TYR A 173 5.48 -17.73 -1.49
C TYR A 173 5.11 -19.20 -1.45
N ALA A 174 5.95 -19.99 -0.81
CA ALA A 174 5.63 -21.37 -0.45
C ALA A 174 5.36 -21.40 1.05
N GLY A 175 4.17 -21.83 1.42
CA GLY A 175 3.76 -21.94 2.81
C GLY A 175 3.03 -23.24 3.07
N ALA A 176 3.16 -23.77 4.27
CA ALA A 176 2.33 -24.84 4.79
C ALA A 176 1.53 -24.29 5.97
N THR A 177 0.21 -24.42 5.89
CA THR A 177 -0.67 -24.01 6.96
C THR A 177 -1.36 -25.25 7.53
N VAL A 178 -1.28 -25.44 8.83
CA VAL A 178 -2.09 -26.45 9.53
C VAL A 178 -3.38 -25.74 9.93
N ASN A 179 -4.45 -26.05 9.21
CA ASN A 179 -5.80 -25.62 9.56
C ASN A 179 -6.41 -26.70 10.45
N ASP A 180 -6.72 -26.35 11.66
CA ASP A 180 -7.39 -27.18 12.67
C ASP A 180 -6.70 -28.52 13.03
N TRP A 181 -6.56 -28.72 14.32
CA TRP A 181 -6.27 -30.03 14.87
C TRP A 181 -7.60 -30.75 15.04
N ASN A 182 -8.08 -31.43 13.99
CA ASN A 182 -9.12 -32.41 14.16
C ASN A 182 -8.53 -33.63 14.89
N ILE A 183 -8.94 -33.82 16.12
CA ILE A 183 -8.76 -35.11 16.79
C ILE A 183 -9.79 -36.04 16.12
N GLY A 184 -9.44 -36.57 14.96
CA GLY A 184 -10.15 -37.65 14.35
C GLY A 184 -10.08 -38.83 15.30
N THR A 185 -11.20 -39.43 15.63
CA THR A 185 -11.23 -40.72 16.27
C THR A 185 -10.69 -41.74 15.27
N TRP A 186 -9.39 -41.97 15.35
CA TRP A 186 -8.77 -43.05 14.59
C TRP A 186 -9.47 -44.35 14.92
N GLY A 187 -10.20 -44.92 13.99
CA GLY A 187 -10.84 -46.19 14.11
C GLY A 187 -12.35 -46.21 13.91
N ASP A 188 -13.01 -45.13 13.55
CA ASP A 188 -14.38 -45.17 13.10
C ASP A 188 -14.45 -45.68 11.65
N PRO A 189 -14.97 -46.91 11.41
CA PRO A 189 -15.04 -47.46 10.06
C PRO A 189 -16.06 -46.73 9.16
N ASN A 190 -16.75 -45.69 9.68
CA ASN A 190 -17.71 -44.89 8.93
C ASN A 190 -17.22 -43.46 8.68
N ASP A 191 -15.97 -43.13 9.06
CA ASP A 191 -15.34 -41.86 8.71
C ASP A 191 -14.58 -42.06 7.40
N PRO A 192 -14.99 -41.44 6.27
CA PRO A 192 -14.38 -41.63 4.93
C PRO A 192 -13.00 -40.99 4.80
#